data_ace0a925011351963f5891bd70331ca3
#
_entry.id   ace0a925011351963f5891bd70331ca3
#
_cell.length_a   1.000
_cell.length_b   1.000
_cell.length_c   1.000
_cell.angle_alpha   90.00
_cell.angle_beta   90.00
_cell.angle_gamma   90.00
#
_symmetry.space_group_name_H-M   'P 1'
#
loop_
_entity.id
_entity.type
_entity.pdbx_description
1 polymer ?
#
loop_
_entity_poly.entity_id
_entity_poly.type
_entity_poly.pdbx_seq_one_letter_code
_entity_poly.pdbx_strand_id
1 'polypeptide(L)'
;DVTGPEDAVAAMKVLQQKYCKVLRSERFSVVGSYREGTTWTVVLARPAPPLPSTTYPDWRDAGRAILEAVNVARASARMCGDRAFAAAPPLQWNAVLGDAALAHSHDMATRRYFNHYAQDGSDPADRATRAGYRWHRLGENIAFGQHSPQEAVDGWIDSPGHCANIMQANFTEMGAAYGVTADRQAGIIYWTQVFGTRR
;
A
#
# COMPACT_ATOMS: atom_id res chain seq x y z
N ASP A 1 -13.14 -23.61 3.78
CA ASP A 1 -12.62 -24.91 3.39
C ASP A 1 -13.53 -26.02 3.88
N VAL A 2 -13.61 -27.11 3.11
CA VAL A 2 -14.34 -28.34 3.46
C VAL A 2 -13.42 -29.53 3.18
N THR A 3 -13.19 -30.37 4.18
CA THR A 3 -12.36 -31.57 4.06
C THR A 3 -13.24 -32.82 4.10
N GLY A 4 -12.92 -33.82 3.28
CA GLY A 4 -13.57 -35.13 3.26
C GLY A 4 -14.37 -35.47 1.98
N PRO A 5 -15.12 -34.52 1.34
CA PRO A 5 -15.85 -34.86 0.14
C PRO A 5 -14.98 -35.33 -1.02
N GLU A 6 -15.38 -36.42 -1.67
CA GLU A 6 -14.61 -37.00 -2.79
C GLU A 6 -14.78 -36.22 -4.10
N ASP A 7 -15.92 -35.55 -4.26
CA ASP A 7 -16.23 -34.79 -5.48
C ASP A 7 -16.84 -33.40 -5.17
N ALA A 8 -16.95 -32.59 -6.22
CA ALA A 8 -17.43 -31.21 -6.11
C ALA A 8 -18.94 -31.14 -5.70
N VAL A 9 -19.75 -32.14 -6.07
CA VAL A 9 -21.18 -32.18 -5.72
C VAL A 9 -21.35 -32.42 -4.23
N ALA A 10 -20.59 -33.37 -3.69
CA ALA A 10 -20.57 -33.66 -2.26
C ALA A 10 -20.02 -32.46 -1.46
N ALA A 11 -18.96 -31.83 -1.93
CA ALA A 11 -18.42 -30.61 -1.32
C ALA A 11 -19.45 -29.47 -1.31
N MET A 12 -20.18 -29.26 -2.41
CA MET A 12 -21.21 -28.24 -2.51
C MET A 12 -22.39 -28.51 -1.56
N LYS A 13 -22.82 -29.77 -1.39
CA LYS A 13 -23.86 -30.13 -0.41
C LYS A 13 -23.45 -29.74 1.02
N VAL A 14 -22.24 -30.05 1.41
CA VAL A 14 -21.71 -29.65 2.73
C VAL A 14 -21.67 -28.15 2.89
N LEU A 15 -21.19 -27.43 1.87
CA LEU A 15 -21.14 -25.97 1.87
C LEU A 15 -22.54 -25.34 1.96
N GLN A 16 -23.53 -25.88 1.23
CA GLN A 16 -24.90 -25.39 1.28
C GLN A 16 -25.51 -25.57 2.66
N GLN A 17 -25.28 -26.71 3.31
CA GLN A 17 -25.78 -26.94 4.67
C GLN A 17 -25.18 -25.99 5.70
N LYS A 18 -23.86 -25.75 5.61
CA LYS A 18 -23.10 -25.00 6.62
C LYS A 18 -23.06 -23.51 6.38
N TYR A 19 -23.05 -23.08 5.10
CA TYR A 19 -22.78 -21.69 4.70
C TYR A 19 -23.85 -21.12 3.76
N CYS A 20 -25.10 -21.65 3.78
CA CYS A 20 -26.16 -21.25 2.89
C CYS A 20 -26.37 -19.72 2.82
N LYS A 21 -26.37 -19.04 3.96
CA LYS A 21 -26.52 -17.57 4.02
C LYS A 21 -25.41 -16.82 3.28
N VAL A 22 -24.17 -17.32 3.38
CA VAL A 22 -23.02 -16.71 2.72
C VAL A 22 -23.05 -16.97 1.22
N LEU A 23 -23.35 -18.22 0.83
CA LEU A 23 -23.43 -18.62 -0.58
C LEU A 23 -24.54 -17.90 -1.36
N ARG A 24 -25.63 -17.52 -0.68
CA ARG A 24 -26.77 -16.79 -1.26
C ARG A 24 -26.67 -15.27 -1.09
N SER A 25 -25.58 -14.78 -0.55
CA SER A 25 -25.38 -13.35 -0.32
C SER A 25 -25.09 -12.60 -1.63
N GLU A 26 -25.87 -11.58 -1.92
CA GLU A 26 -25.63 -10.66 -3.05
C GLU A 26 -24.31 -9.85 -2.93
N ARG A 27 -23.62 -9.98 -1.78
CA ARG A 27 -22.30 -9.34 -1.56
C ARG A 27 -21.22 -9.95 -2.46
N PHE A 28 -21.42 -11.16 -2.98
CA PHE A 28 -20.45 -11.86 -3.81
C PHE A 28 -21.05 -12.17 -5.18
N SER A 29 -20.27 -12.00 -6.24
CA SER A 29 -20.69 -12.23 -7.62
C SER A 29 -19.78 -13.19 -8.39
N VAL A 30 -18.69 -13.63 -7.79
CA VAL A 30 -17.74 -14.57 -8.37
C VAL A 30 -17.41 -15.65 -7.36
N VAL A 31 -17.30 -16.87 -7.84
CA VAL A 31 -16.85 -18.03 -7.06
C VAL A 31 -15.67 -18.69 -7.76
N GLY A 32 -14.63 -18.98 -7.01
CA GLY A 32 -13.53 -19.84 -7.42
C GLY A 32 -13.43 -21.03 -6.48
N SER A 33 -13.01 -22.18 -6.99
CA SER A 33 -12.76 -23.36 -6.17
C SER A 33 -11.45 -24.04 -6.56
N TYR A 34 -10.77 -24.58 -5.56
CA TYR A 34 -9.56 -25.36 -5.70
C TYR A 34 -9.63 -26.58 -4.81
N ARG A 35 -9.05 -27.69 -5.24
CA ARG A 35 -8.95 -28.92 -4.47
C ARG A 35 -7.49 -29.34 -4.28
N GLU A 36 -7.14 -29.63 -3.04
CA GLU A 36 -5.85 -30.22 -2.69
C GLU A 36 -6.09 -31.44 -1.79
N GLY A 37 -5.73 -32.60 -2.31
CA GLY A 37 -6.05 -33.87 -1.65
C GLY A 37 -7.54 -34.03 -1.40
N THR A 38 -7.94 -34.11 -0.14
CA THR A 38 -9.35 -34.22 0.32
C THR A 38 -9.96 -32.88 0.74
N THR A 39 -9.22 -31.78 0.60
CA THR A 39 -9.67 -30.45 1.02
C THR A 39 -10.11 -29.62 -0.18
N TRP A 40 -11.30 -29.06 -0.09
CA TRP A 40 -11.87 -28.12 -1.04
C TRP A 40 -11.81 -26.71 -0.45
N THR A 41 -11.14 -25.80 -1.14
CA THR A 41 -11.16 -24.36 -0.85
C THR A 41 -12.10 -23.67 -1.80
N VAL A 42 -13.09 -22.96 -1.27
CA VAL A 42 -14.01 -22.13 -2.05
C VAL A 42 -13.82 -20.69 -1.65
N VAL A 43 -13.57 -19.85 -2.64
CA VAL A 43 -13.40 -18.40 -2.50
C VAL A 43 -14.60 -17.72 -3.13
N LEU A 44 -15.28 -16.90 -2.37
CA LEU A 44 -16.34 -16.01 -2.85
C LEU A 44 -15.74 -14.61 -2.95
N ALA A 45 -15.89 -13.97 -4.08
CA ALA A 45 -15.37 -12.63 -4.31
C ALA A 45 -16.43 -11.73 -4.95
N ARG A 46 -16.30 -10.45 -4.70
CA ARG A 46 -16.92 -9.41 -5.50
C ARG A 46 -15.79 -8.70 -6.23
N PRO A 47 -15.71 -8.82 -7.57
CA PRO A 47 -14.75 -8.01 -8.31
C PRO A 47 -14.98 -6.54 -7.99
N ALA A 48 -13.91 -5.82 -7.73
CA ALA A 48 -14.00 -4.37 -7.72
C ALA A 48 -14.57 -3.91 -9.08
N PRO A 49 -15.45 -2.90 -9.12
CA PRO A 49 -15.84 -2.32 -10.39
C PRO A 49 -14.56 -1.96 -11.14
N PRO A 50 -14.52 -2.13 -12.48
CA PRO A 50 -13.38 -1.66 -13.26
C PRO A 50 -13.18 -0.20 -12.88
N LEU A 51 -11.97 0.14 -12.45
CA LEU A 51 -11.63 1.52 -12.25
C LEU A 51 -11.97 2.24 -13.56
N PRO A 52 -12.67 3.39 -13.52
CA PRO A 52 -12.82 4.20 -14.70
C PRO A 52 -11.42 4.32 -15.30
N SER A 53 -11.31 4.39 -16.63
CA SER A 53 -10.02 4.56 -17.32
C SER A 53 -9.34 5.79 -16.73
N THR A 54 -8.59 5.57 -15.66
CA THR A 54 -8.02 6.64 -14.86
C THR A 54 -6.80 7.11 -15.60
N THR A 55 -6.91 8.29 -16.15
CA THR A 55 -5.75 9.14 -16.30
C THR A 55 -5.24 9.35 -14.88
N TYR A 56 -4.24 8.55 -14.48
CA TYR A 56 -3.61 8.75 -13.17
C TYR A 56 -3.05 10.16 -13.11
N PRO A 57 -3.24 10.93 -12.02
CA PRO A 57 -2.68 12.26 -11.90
C PRO A 57 -1.16 12.19 -12.08
N ASP A 58 -0.55 13.30 -12.48
CA ASP A 58 0.92 13.38 -12.44
C ASP A 58 1.42 12.94 -11.06
N TRP A 59 2.47 12.13 -11.03
CA TRP A 59 2.96 11.57 -9.79
C TRP A 59 3.43 12.66 -8.79
N ARG A 60 3.83 13.83 -9.32
CA ARG A 60 4.22 14.96 -8.47
C ARG A 60 3.00 15.58 -7.80
N ASP A 61 1.88 15.67 -8.51
CA ASP A 61 0.63 16.17 -7.94
C ASP A 61 0.10 15.20 -6.88
N ALA A 62 0.15 13.90 -7.17
CA ALA A 62 -0.18 12.87 -6.18
C ALA A 62 0.74 12.92 -4.96
N GLY A 63 2.05 13.10 -5.17
CA GLY A 63 3.04 13.25 -4.10
C GLY A 63 2.81 14.48 -3.24
N ARG A 64 2.41 15.60 -3.83
CA ARG A 64 2.06 16.84 -3.10
C ARG A 64 0.76 16.66 -2.31
N ALA A 65 -0.24 15.96 -2.85
CA ALA A 65 -1.45 15.61 -2.12
C ALA A 65 -1.14 14.74 -0.88
N ILE A 66 -0.19 13.80 -1.01
CA ILE A 66 0.33 13.03 0.14
C ILE A 66 0.97 13.97 1.17
N LEU A 67 1.82 14.91 0.74
CA LEU A 67 2.45 15.87 1.65
C LEU A 67 1.42 16.69 2.43
N GLU A 68 0.39 17.19 1.76
CA GLU A 68 -0.69 17.96 2.39
C GLU A 68 -1.43 17.11 3.44
N ALA A 69 -1.87 15.91 3.09
CA ALA A 69 -2.56 15.00 4.01
C ALA A 69 -1.68 14.62 5.21
N VAL A 70 -0.38 14.36 4.98
CA VAL A 70 0.60 14.09 6.04
C VAL A 70 0.78 15.30 6.95
N ASN A 71 0.86 16.51 6.42
CA ASN A 71 1.00 17.71 7.23
C ASN A 71 -0.25 18.01 8.06
N VAL A 72 -1.44 17.71 7.54
CA VAL A 72 -2.68 17.73 8.33
C VAL A 72 -2.58 16.72 9.48
N ALA A 73 -2.10 15.50 9.21
CA ALA A 73 -1.94 14.49 10.24
C ALA A 73 -0.92 14.90 11.31
N ARG A 74 0.17 15.54 10.94
CA ARG A 74 1.23 16.01 11.85
C ARG A 74 0.83 17.19 12.73
N ALA A 75 -0.15 17.98 12.29
CA ALA A 75 -0.60 19.18 13.02
C ALA A 75 -1.23 18.89 14.39
N SER A 76 -1.58 17.64 14.67
CA SER A 76 -2.21 17.23 15.93
C SER A 76 -1.49 16.05 16.57
N ALA A 77 -1.45 16.02 17.91
CA ALA A 77 -0.97 14.87 18.64
C ALA A 77 -1.82 13.62 18.33
N ARG A 78 -1.20 12.44 18.27
CA ARG A 78 -1.90 11.18 18.01
C ARG A 78 -1.23 9.96 18.62
N MET A 79 -2.00 8.91 18.74
CA MET A 79 -1.48 7.58 19.05
C MET A 79 -1.11 6.87 17.76
N CYS A 80 0.08 6.26 17.72
CA CYS A 80 0.49 5.32 16.70
C CYS A 80 0.69 3.95 17.37
N GLY A 81 -0.35 3.11 17.34
CA GLY A 81 -0.43 1.97 18.24
C GLY A 81 -0.43 2.42 19.69
N ASP A 82 0.48 1.86 20.48
CA ASP A 82 0.61 2.17 21.93
C ASP A 82 1.52 3.39 22.22
N ARG A 83 2.05 4.04 21.17
CA ARG A 83 2.97 5.18 21.33
C ARG A 83 2.25 6.49 21.08
N ALA A 84 2.34 7.42 22.05
CA ALA A 84 1.88 8.78 21.89
C ALA A 84 2.94 9.62 21.15
N PHE A 85 2.50 10.40 20.18
CA PHE A 85 3.30 11.40 19.48
C PHE A 85 2.66 12.78 19.65
N ALA A 86 3.47 13.76 20.02
CA ALA A 86 3.04 15.15 19.98
C ALA A 86 2.85 15.61 18.53
N ALA A 87 2.16 16.73 18.33
CA ALA A 87 2.16 17.40 17.04
C ALA A 87 3.59 17.67 16.58
N ALA A 88 3.84 17.51 15.30
CA ALA A 88 5.16 17.68 14.70
C ALA A 88 5.15 18.82 13.67
N PRO A 89 6.27 19.52 13.47
CA PRO A 89 6.37 20.55 12.44
C PRO A 89 6.02 20.01 11.05
N PRO A 90 5.46 20.85 10.16
CA PRO A 90 5.15 20.42 8.80
C PRO A 90 6.43 20.06 8.03
N LEU A 91 6.32 19.03 7.19
CA LEU A 91 7.36 18.63 6.26
C LEU A 91 7.34 19.53 5.03
N GLN A 92 8.52 19.72 4.42
CA GLN A 92 8.66 20.38 3.13
C GLN A 92 8.82 19.36 2.01
N TRP A 93 8.34 19.70 0.82
CA TRP A 93 8.56 18.88 -0.37
C TRP A 93 10.02 18.94 -0.80
N ASN A 94 10.58 17.76 -1.05
CA ASN A 94 11.92 17.62 -1.62
C ASN A 94 11.84 16.81 -2.92
N ALA A 95 12.18 17.41 -4.04
CA ALA A 95 12.09 16.80 -5.36
C ALA A 95 13.02 15.57 -5.49
N VAL A 96 14.19 15.62 -4.89
CA VAL A 96 15.16 14.49 -4.93
C VAL A 96 14.62 13.27 -4.19
N LEU A 97 13.96 13.48 -3.04
CA LEU A 97 13.25 12.41 -2.35
C LEU A 97 12.04 11.91 -3.15
N GLY A 98 11.36 12.80 -3.88
CA GLY A 98 10.28 12.44 -4.81
C GLY A 98 10.76 11.53 -5.93
N ASP A 99 11.90 11.87 -6.55
CA ASP A 99 12.50 11.06 -7.61
C ASP A 99 12.98 9.69 -7.09
N ALA A 100 13.55 9.63 -5.88
CA ALA A 100 13.88 8.36 -5.23
C ALA A 100 12.65 7.49 -4.95
N ALA A 101 11.56 8.10 -4.47
CA ALA A 101 10.29 7.44 -4.25
C ALA A 101 9.69 6.90 -5.57
N LEU A 102 9.75 7.70 -6.64
CA LEU A 102 9.27 7.30 -7.97
C LEU A 102 10.03 6.09 -8.50
N ALA A 103 11.36 6.13 -8.42
CA ALA A 103 12.19 5.03 -8.88
C ALA A 103 11.84 3.72 -8.17
N HIS A 104 11.64 3.75 -6.85
CA HIS A 104 11.29 2.56 -6.07
C HIS A 104 9.86 2.07 -6.34
N SER A 105 8.87 2.98 -6.41
CA SER A 105 7.50 2.63 -6.76
C SER A 105 7.41 1.96 -8.13
N HIS A 106 8.13 2.48 -9.13
CA HIS A 106 8.21 1.90 -10.46
C HIS A 106 8.90 0.54 -10.46
N ASP A 107 9.98 0.37 -9.69
CA ASP A 107 10.69 -0.90 -9.57
C ASP A 107 9.77 -1.97 -8.97
N MET A 108 9.08 -1.65 -7.86
CA MET A 108 8.10 -2.54 -7.24
C MET A 108 6.96 -2.91 -8.21
N ALA A 109 6.40 -1.93 -8.91
CA ALA A 109 5.30 -2.14 -9.85
C ALA A 109 5.71 -2.97 -11.06
N THR A 110 6.88 -2.69 -11.64
CA THR A 110 7.39 -3.37 -12.86
C THR A 110 7.78 -4.81 -12.56
N ARG A 111 8.41 -5.04 -11.42
CA ARG A 111 8.93 -6.36 -11.03
C ARG A 111 7.99 -7.14 -10.12
N ARG A 112 6.83 -6.54 -9.75
CA ARG A 112 5.75 -7.16 -8.95
C ARG A 112 6.23 -7.71 -7.61
N TYR A 113 6.94 -6.89 -6.84
CA TYR A 113 7.32 -7.20 -5.46
C TYR A 113 6.91 -6.06 -4.52
N PHE A 114 6.88 -6.32 -3.23
CA PHE A 114 6.55 -5.32 -2.21
C PHE A 114 7.54 -5.47 -1.05
N ASN A 115 8.55 -4.61 -1.02
CA ASN A 115 9.61 -4.64 -0.01
C ASN A 115 10.34 -3.29 0.02
N HIS A 116 10.86 -2.91 1.18
CA HIS A 116 11.75 -1.75 1.34
C HIS A 116 13.11 -1.94 0.63
N TYR A 117 13.61 -3.18 0.54
CA TYR A 117 14.80 -3.51 -0.24
C TYR A 117 14.42 -3.75 -1.70
N ALA A 118 15.10 -3.05 -2.60
CA ALA A 118 14.98 -3.31 -4.02
C ALA A 118 15.63 -4.66 -4.41
N GLN A 119 15.31 -5.17 -5.58
CA GLN A 119 15.87 -6.46 -6.03
C GLN A 119 17.38 -6.41 -6.31
N ASP A 120 17.96 -5.23 -6.46
CA ASP A 120 19.41 -5.02 -6.54
C ASP A 120 20.09 -4.98 -5.15
N GLY A 121 19.31 -5.19 -4.07
CA GLY A 121 19.76 -5.16 -2.68
C GLY A 121 19.81 -3.76 -2.07
N SER A 122 19.53 -2.69 -2.82
CA SER A 122 19.57 -1.34 -2.29
C SER A 122 18.45 -1.07 -1.29
N ASP A 123 18.80 -0.44 -0.18
CA ASP A 123 17.87 0.04 0.82
C ASP A 123 17.39 1.49 0.51
N PRO A 124 16.43 2.05 1.28
CA PRO A 124 16.00 3.43 1.09
C PRO A 124 17.11 4.47 1.18
N ALA A 125 18.12 4.24 2.02
CA ALA A 125 19.25 5.15 2.19
C ALA A 125 20.17 5.16 0.97
N ASP A 126 20.41 3.99 0.38
CA ASP A 126 21.17 3.85 -0.86
C ASP A 126 20.47 4.57 -2.01
N ARG A 127 19.16 4.40 -2.13
CA ARG A 127 18.35 5.04 -3.18
C ARG A 127 18.34 6.57 -3.04
N ALA A 128 18.14 7.09 -1.84
CA ALA A 128 18.18 8.53 -1.58
C ALA A 128 19.58 9.11 -1.86
N THR A 129 20.63 8.40 -1.46
CA THR A 129 22.03 8.81 -1.72
C THR A 129 22.34 8.80 -3.22
N ARG A 130 21.90 7.77 -3.93
CA ARG A 130 22.06 7.63 -5.39
C ARG A 130 21.32 8.74 -6.14
N ALA A 131 20.17 9.17 -5.63
CA ALA A 131 19.42 10.31 -6.15
C ALA A 131 20.08 11.68 -5.84
N GLY A 132 21.09 11.72 -4.98
CA GLY A 132 21.82 12.94 -4.62
C GLY A 132 21.33 13.62 -3.32
N TYR A 133 20.50 12.95 -2.52
CA TYR A 133 20.05 13.47 -1.24
C TYR A 133 21.09 13.21 -0.15
N ARG A 134 21.67 14.27 0.41
CA ARG A 134 22.63 14.18 1.54
C ARG A 134 21.85 14.22 2.85
N TRP A 135 21.69 13.09 3.47
CA TRP A 135 20.84 12.91 4.64
C TRP A 135 21.63 12.75 5.95
N HIS A 136 21.01 13.18 7.03
CA HIS A 136 21.37 12.85 8.40
C HIS A 136 20.42 11.77 8.96
N ARG A 137 19.14 11.84 8.59
CA ARG A 137 18.09 10.85 8.92
C ARG A 137 17.29 10.56 7.66
N LEU A 138 16.85 9.32 7.57
CA LEU A 138 15.98 8.86 6.49
C LEU A 138 14.94 7.89 7.04
N GLY A 139 13.77 7.86 6.44
CA GLY A 139 12.71 6.90 6.69
C GLY A 139 11.90 6.66 5.43
N GLU A 140 11.20 5.55 5.39
CA GLU A 140 10.37 5.19 4.24
C GLU A 140 9.08 4.54 4.70
N ASN A 141 7.98 4.89 4.04
CA ASN A 141 6.73 4.16 4.07
C ASN A 141 6.43 3.66 2.65
N ILE A 142 5.97 2.43 2.54
CA ILE A 142 5.46 1.88 1.28
C ILE A 142 4.04 1.37 1.47
N ALA A 143 3.24 1.38 0.40
CA ALA A 143 1.91 0.80 0.37
C ALA A 143 1.58 0.28 -1.04
N PHE A 144 0.61 -0.62 -1.16
CA PHE A 144 0.14 -1.09 -2.46
C PHE A 144 -1.35 -1.38 -2.44
N GLY A 145 -1.99 -1.13 -3.60
CA GLY A 145 -3.41 -1.40 -3.79
C GLY A 145 -4.34 -0.24 -3.45
N GLN A 146 -3.86 0.82 -2.80
CA GLN A 146 -4.63 2.03 -2.57
C GLN A 146 -4.81 2.80 -3.88
N HIS A 147 -6.00 3.35 -4.10
CA HIS A 147 -6.37 3.99 -5.37
C HIS A 147 -6.20 5.52 -5.37
N SER A 148 -5.90 6.10 -4.22
CA SER A 148 -5.71 7.54 -4.08
C SER A 148 -4.60 7.88 -3.07
N PRO A 149 -4.01 9.10 -3.16
CA PRO A 149 -3.09 9.61 -2.15
C PRO A 149 -3.67 9.58 -0.73
N GLN A 150 -4.96 9.92 -0.58
CA GLN A 150 -5.62 9.94 0.72
C GLN A 150 -5.71 8.53 1.31
N GLU A 151 -6.15 7.53 0.51
CA GLU A 151 -6.20 6.14 0.97
C GLU A 151 -4.81 5.61 1.39
N ALA A 152 -3.75 5.99 0.68
CA ALA A 152 -2.38 5.61 1.05
C ALA A 152 -2.00 6.21 2.41
N VAL A 153 -2.28 7.49 2.63
CA VAL A 153 -1.99 8.16 3.91
C VAL A 153 -2.82 7.59 5.05
N ASP A 154 -4.12 7.35 4.83
CA ASP A 154 -4.99 6.73 5.84
C ASP A 154 -4.46 5.34 6.23
N GLY A 155 -4.09 4.51 5.26
CA GLY A 155 -3.50 3.20 5.53
C GLY A 155 -2.17 3.27 6.28
N TRP A 156 -1.33 4.26 6.01
CA TRP A 156 -0.10 4.48 6.78
C TRP A 156 -0.39 4.96 8.20
N ILE A 157 -1.39 5.81 8.40
CA ILE A 157 -1.78 6.30 9.73
C ILE A 157 -2.35 5.16 10.59
N ASP A 158 -3.09 4.24 10.01
CA ASP A 158 -3.68 3.11 10.71
C ASP A 158 -2.63 2.04 11.10
N SER A 159 -1.43 2.09 10.51
CA SER A 159 -0.32 1.18 10.80
C SER A 159 0.66 1.81 11.79
N PRO A 160 0.89 1.23 12.99
CA PRO A 160 1.70 1.85 14.05
C PRO A 160 3.11 2.28 13.60
N GLY A 161 3.79 1.45 12.81
CA GLY A 161 5.14 1.73 12.32
C GLY A 161 5.18 2.87 11.31
N HIS A 162 4.27 2.85 10.33
CA HIS A 162 4.18 3.90 9.32
C HIS A 162 3.71 5.23 9.93
N CYS A 163 2.73 5.18 10.85
CA CYS A 163 2.27 6.33 11.62
C CYS A 163 3.42 6.95 12.42
N ALA A 164 4.26 6.14 13.07
CA ALA A 164 5.44 6.64 13.79
C ALA A 164 6.44 7.36 12.87
N ASN A 165 6.63 6.90 11.64
CA ASN A 165 7.43 7.61 10.65
C ASN A 165 6.80 8.96 10.30
N ILE A 166 5.49 8.99 10.03
CA ILE A 166 4.77 10.24 9.72
C ILE A 166 4.90 11.24 10.87
N MET A 167 4.77 10.79 12.11
CA MET A 167 4.79 11.66 13.30
C MET A 167 6.19 11.97 13.83
N GLN A 168 7.25 11.42 13.21
CA GLN A 168 8.62 11.68 13.64
C GLN A 168 9.01 13.15 13.45
N ALA A 169 9.15 13.88 14.55
CA ALA A 169 9.43 15.33 14.54
C ALA A 169 10.80 15.69 13.92
N ASN A 170 11.74 14.74 13.91
CA ASN A 170 13.08 14.97 13.37
C ASN A 170 13.15 14.92 11.84
N PHE A 171 12.11 14.49 11.14
CA PHE A 171 12.04 14.65 9.70
C PHE A 171 11.58 16.07 9.35
N THR A 172 12.24 16.67 8.37
CA THR A 172 11.98 18.04 7.91
C THR A 172 11.52 18.10 6.45
N GLU A 173 11.84 17.10 5.67
CA GLU A 173 11.51 17.02 4.24
C GLU A 173 10.91 15.66 3.90
N MET A 174 10.11 15.62 2.84
CA MET A 174 9.64 14.37 2.24
C MET A 174 9.48 14.48 0.74
N GLY A 175 9.50 13.33 0.09
CA GLY A 175 9.00 13.13 -1.26
C GLY A 175 8.14 11.88 -1.31
N ALA A 176 7.17 11.85 -2.22
CA ALA A 176 6.33 10.68 -2.42
C ALA A 176 5.99 10.53 -3.90
N ALA A 177 5.79 9.30 -4.32
CA ALA A 177 5.39 8.97 -5.68
C ALA A 177 4.68 7.63 -5.73
N TYR A 178 4.14 7.29 -6.89
CA TYR A 178 3.57 5.99 -7.15
C TYR A 178 4.06 5.40 -8.47
N GLY A 179 3.99 4.08 -8.58
CA GLY A 179 4.13 3.31 -9.82
C GLY A 179 2.92 2.41 -10.01
N VAL A 180 2.58 2.12 -11.26
CA VAL A 180 1.42 1.30 -11.61
C VAL A 180 1.89 0.10 -12.43
N THR A 181 1.39 -1.10 -12.14
CA THR A 181 1.67 -2.28 -12.97
C THR A 181 1.08 -2.11 -14.36
N ALA A 182 1.76 -2.66 -15.37
CA ALA A 182 1.31 -2.60 -16.77
C ALA A 182 0.17 -3.58 -17.10
N ASP A 183 -0.80 -3.77 -16.20
CA ASP A 183 -1.91 -4.69 -16.41
C ASP A 183 -3.03 -4.04 -17.21
N ARG A 184 -3.60 -4.78 -18.17
CA ARG A 184 -4.59 -4.27 -19.13
C ARG A 184 -5.95 -3.90 -18.54
N GLN A 185 -6.29 -4.32 -17.33
CA GLN A 185 -7.64 -4.13 -16.76
C GLN A 185 -7.71 -3.17 -15.58
N ALA A 186 -6.79 -3.21 -14.66
CA ALA A 186 -6.63 -2.23 -13.58
C ALA A 186 -5.23 -2.43 -12.99
N GLY A 187 -4.34 -1.48 -13.22
CA GLY A 187 -3.00 -1.56 -12.67
C GLY A 187 -3.03 -1.50 -11.13
N ILE A 188 -2.22 -2.32 -10.49
CA ILE A 188 -1.99 -2.21 -9.04
C ILE A 188 -1.06 -1.03 -8.81
N ILE A 189 -1.44 -0.13 -7.91
CA ILE A 189 -0.66 1.04 -7.56
C ILE A 189 0.26 0.69 -6.39
N TYR A 190 1.53 1.03 -6.53
CA TYR A 190 2.54 0.95 -5.49
C TYR A 190 2.96 2.35 -5.08
N TRP A 191 2.89 2.65 -3.82
CA TRP A 191 3.21 3.95 -3.24
C TRP A 191 4.52 3.89 -2.47
N THR A 192 5.33 4.92 -2.60
CA THR A 192 6.52 5.13 -1.78
C THR A 192 6.54 6.55 -1.26
N GLN A 193 6.79 6.70 0.02
CA GLN A 193 7.01 7.96 0.71
C GLN A 193 8.37 7.92 1.40
N VAL A 194 9.23 8.85 1.08
CA VAL A 194 10.57 8.96 1.65
C VAL A 194 10.65 10.23 2.49
N PHE A 195 11.07 10.08 3.74
CA PHE A 195 11.33 11.18 4.67
C PHE A 195 12.82 11.43 4.80
N GLY A 196 13.19 12.69 5.03
CA GLY A 196 14.57 13.04 5.23
C GLY A 196 14.77 14.22 6.15
N THR A 197 16.01 14.28 6.68
CA THR A 197 16.61 15.47 7.30
C THR A 197 17.99 15.61 6.70
N ARG A 198 18.29 16.75 6.11
CA ARG A 198 19.59 17.01 5.48
C ARG A 198 20.71 17.09 6.52
N ARG A 199 21.92 16.76 6.06
CA ARG A 199 23.16 17.10 6.75
C ARG A 199 23.43 18.59 6.66
#